data_ebdf8d1b846a8ce8012e149f336e5c4f
#
_entry.id   ebdf8d1b846a8ce8012e149f336e5c4f
#
_cell.length_a   1.000
_cell.length_b   1.000
_cell.length_c   1.000
_cell.angle_alpha   90.00
_cell.angle_beta   90.00
_cell.angle_gamma   90.00
#
_symmetry.space_group_name_H-M   'P 1'
#
loop_
_entity.id
_entity.type
_entity.pdbx_description
1 polymer ?
#
loop_
_entity_poly.entity_id
_entity_poly.type
_entity_poly.pdbx_seq_one_letter_code
_entity_poly.pdbx_strand_id
1 'polypeptide(L)'
;DWGDIDLVVQMGAPKGSSRLLQRIGRANHRLDQPSRALLVPGNRFEFLEATAAKEAVDEGKRDGETFRPGGLDVLAQHVMACACAAPFDEAGLLAEIRASLSYAWVDEAVWQRVLSFVETGGYALKAYDKFKRIQRDGDGIWRLAHPQQAQRHRMNAGIIIDSEMLEVRISSGRGRGGRSLGKVEERFAASLSPGDTFAFAGMSLEVVKLQDMEVLVRAAKASAMIPSYGGARLPLTTHLADRVRAMLVDRAGWARFPDDVREWLEVQDWRSQMPGPGQLLVESFPHAKRHYSVYYTFEGWNANQSLGMLITRRMEDRGLMPGGFVANDYSLAVWGLKPVSEPGPLLSPDILQDEFVEWVQNSHLLRRAFREVAVIGGLVERQHPGKRKTGKQVTFSTDLIYDVLRKYEPDHVLIEAAWADARTRMTDVGRLGDLLDRSAEQLVHVELDRVSPLAVPVMVMIGREATPQGTVDDELLLEAESLAGSAMRVDDSLAGD
;
A
#
# COMPACT_ATOMS: atom_id res chain seq x y z
N ASP A 1 15.55 22.83 -3.41
CA ASP A 1 16.26 22.76 -4.67
C ASP A 1 17.38 21.73 -4.57
N TRP A 2 17.36 20.72 -5.43
CA TRP A 2 18.27 19.57 -5.38
C TRP A 2 19.29 19.62 -6.53
N GLY A 3 19.67 20.82 -6.95
CA GLY A 3 20.50 21.07 -8.15
C GLY A 3 21.95 20.59 -8.10
N ASP A 4 22.51 20.40 -6.89
CA ASP A 4 23.95 20.13 -6.70
C ASP A 4 24.21 18.78 -6.01
N ILE A 5 23.53 17.71 -6.46
CA ILE A 5 23.78 16.37 -5.96
C ILE A 5 24.74 15.66 -6.92
N ASP A 6 25.88 15.17 -6.41
CA ASP A 6 26.86 14.43 -7.20
C ASP A 6 26.65 12.92 -7.18
N LEU A 7 26.04 12.39 -6.11
CA LEU A 7 25.85 10.97 -5.90
C LEU A 7 24.52 10.67 -5.19
N VAL A 8 23.77 9.70 -5.69
CA VAL A 8 22.61 9.13 -5.00
C VAL A 8 23.01 7.82 -4.33
N VAL A 9 22.75 7.69 -3.03
CA VAL A 9 22.89 6.42 -2.31
C VAL A 9 21.50 5.83 -2.09
N GLN A 10 21.19 4.74 -2.77
CA GLN A 10 19.94 4.01 -2.64
C GLN A 10 20.09 2.91 -1.59
N MET A 11 19.57 3.15 -0.39
CA MET A 11 19.46 2.13 0.65
C MET A 11 18.25 1.24 0.39
N GLY A 12 18.48 -0.07 0.41
CA GLY A 12 17.45 -1.07 0.08
C GLY A 12 17.15 -1.17 -1.42
N ALA A 13 16.23 -2.07 -1.77
CA ALA A 13 15.88 -2.33 -3.16
C ALA A 13 15.00 -1.24 -3.76
N PRO A 14 15.18 -0.89 -5.05
CA PRO A 14 14.44 0.21 -5.70
C PRO A 14 12.99 -0.12 -6.07
N LYS A 15 12.60 -1.41 -6.05
CA LYS A 15 11.26 -1.94 -6.40
C LYS A 15 10.83 -1.72 -7.85
N GLY A 16 11.74 -1.28 -8.71
CA GLY A 16 11.50 -1.07 -10.14
C GLY A 16 12.65 -0.35 -10.83
N SER A 17 12.90 -0.65 -12.10
CA SER A 17 13.98 -0.05 -12.91
C SER A 17 13.72 1.41 -13.22
N SER A 18 12.50 1.78 -13.57
CA SER A 18 12.11 3.17 -13.83
C SER A 18 12.27 4.05 -12.60
N ARG A 19 11.94 3.53 -11.41
CA ARG A 19 12.13 4.24 -10.13
C ARG A 19 13.60 4.43 -9.80
N LEU A 20 14.41 3.41 -10.07
CA LEU A 20 15.86 3.51 -9.92
C LEU A 20 16.40 4.63 -10.80
N LEU A 21 16.03 4.67 -12.08
CA LEU A 21 16.43 5.72 -13.01
C LEU A 21 15.97 7.11 -12.56
N GLN A 22 14.73 7.25 -12.09
CA GLN A 22 14.22 8.52 -11.57
C GLN A 22 15.01 9.04 -10.37
N ARG A 23 15.49 8.14 -9.50
CA ARG A 23 16.33 8.50 -8.35
C ARG A 23 17.75 8.84 -8.77
N ILE A 24 18.37 8.01 -9.62
CA ILE A 24 19.71 8.24 -10.16
C ILE A 24 19.77 9.57 -10.91
N GLY A 25 18.74 9.90 -11.68
CA GLY A 25 18.64 11.16 -12.42
C GLY A 25 18.56 12.42 -11.55
N ARG A 26 18.64 12.30 -10.22
CA ARG A 26 18.85 13.44 -9.31
C ARG A 26 20.32 13.77 -9.10
N ALA A 27 21.24 12.83 -9.38
CA ALA A 27 22.66 13.09 -9.32
C ALA A 27 23.15 13.66 -10.67
N ASN A 28 24.01 14.68 -10.59
CA ASN A 28 24.58 15.33 -11.77
C ASN A 28 23.52 15.67 -12.83
N HIS A 29 22.45 16.34 -12.43
CA HIS A 29 21.34 16.69 -13.33
C HIS A 29 21.77 17.75 -14.37
N ARG A 30 22.83 17.41 -15.12
CA ARG A 30 23.49 18.24 -16.14
C ARG A 30 23.66 17.40 -17.42
N LEU A 31 23.75 18.07 -18.56
CA LEU A 31 23.91 17.39 -19.86
C LEU A 31 25.32 16.82 -20.08
N ASP A 32 26.31 17.32 -19.38
CA ASP A 32 27.75 17.07 -19.59
C ASP A 32 28.34 16.03 -18.61
N GLN A 33 27.57 15.56 -17.63
CA GLN A 33 28.05 14.57 -16.66
C GLN A 33 27.06 13.42 -16.47
N PRO A 34 27.57 12.17 -16.39
CA PRO A 34 26.71 11.03 -16.13
C PRO A 34 26.19 11.04 -14.67
N SER A 35 24.93 10.70 -14.51
CA SER A 35 24.35 10.47 -13.18
C SER A 35 25.00 9.26 -12.51
N ARG A 36 25.24 9.34 -11.20
CA ARG A 36 25.90 8.28 -10.41
C ARG A 36 25.03 7.86 -9.23
N ALA A 37 24.99 6.55 -9.00
CA ALA A 37 24.33 6.00 -7.83
C ALA A 37 25.09 4.81 -7.24
N LEU A 38 24.94 4.65 -5.93
CA LEU A 38 25.39 3.48 -5.19
C LEU A 38 24.14 2.75 -4.67
N LEU A 39 24.03 1.47 -5.02
CA LEU A 39 22.98 0.58 -4.48
C LEU A 39 23.54 -0.14 -3.25
N VAL A 40 22.86 -0.03 -2.12
CA VAL A 40 23.25 -0.64 -0.84
C VAL A 40 22.11 -1.55 -0.38
N PRO A 41 22.12 -2.84 -0.77
CA PRO A 41 21.13 -3.81 -0.30
C PRO A 41 21.31 -4.06 1.20
N GLY A 42 20.21 -4.17 1.94
CA GLY A 42 20.21 -4.45 3.37
C GLY A 42 20.25 -5.95 3.72
N ASN A 43 20.02 -6.82 2.74
CA ASN A 43 20.03 -8.27 2.91
C ASN A 43 20.31 -8.99 1.58
N ARG A 44 20.51 -10.32 1.65
CA ARG A 44 20.84 -11.16 0.48
C ARG A 44 19.76 -11.13 -0.60
N PHE A 45 18.49 -11.08 -0.20
CA PHE A 45 17.39 -11.00 -1.16
C PHE A 45 17.35 -9.64 -1.87
N GLU A 46 17.54 -8.54 -1.16
CA GLU A 46 17.65 -7.21 -1.75
C GLU A 46 18.85 -7.05 -2.68
N PHE A 47 19.92 -7.87 -2.48
CA PHE A 47 21.02 -7.93 -3.43
C PHE A 47 20.56 -8.44 -4.80
N LEU A 48 19.72 -9.47 -4.84
CA LEU A 48 19.12 -9.97 -6.09
C LEU A 48 18.21 -8.91 -6.73
N GLU A 49 17.39 -8.23 -5.94
CA GLU A 49 16.55 -7.13 -6.44
C GLU A 49 17.38 -5.98 -7.03
N ALA A 50 18.42 -5.55 -6.33
CA ALA A 50 19.31 -4.49 -6.80
C ALA A 50 20.03 -4.88 -8.11
N THR A 51 20.48 -6.14 -8.19
CA THR A 51 21.09 -6.69 -9.40
C THR A 51 20.09 -6.75 -10.55
N ALA A 52 18.87 -7.25 -10.29
CA ALA A 52 17.80 -7.29 -11.29
C ALA A 52 17.43 -5.91 -11.81
N ALA A 53 17.33 -4.92 -10.92
CA ALA A 53 17.04 -3.54 -11.30
C ALA A 53 18.17 -2.92 -12.13
N LYS A 54 19.43 -3.17 -11.76
CA LYS A 54 20.59 -2.71 -12.53
C LYS A 54 20.61 -3.32 -13.93
N GLU A 55 20.45 -4.63 -14.05
CA GLU A 55 20.42 -5.32 -15.34
C GLU A 55 19.28 -4.81 -16.23
N ALA A 56 18.08 -4.58 -15.66
CA ALA A 56 16.95 -4.00 -16.40
C ALA A 56 17.27 -2.58 -16.92
N VAL A 57 17.98 -1.77 -16.12
CA VAL A 57 18.44 -0.44 -16.55
C VAL A 57 19.46 -0.55 -17.69
N ASP A 58 20.45 -1.44 -17.57
CA ASP A 58 21.49 -1.65 -18.58
C ASP A 58 20.91 -2.13 -19.91
N GLU A 59 19.84 -2.94 -19.87
CA GLU A 59 19.09 -3.40 -21.04
C GLU A 59 18.10 -2.37 -21.60
N GLY A 60 17.95 -1.22 -20.97
CA GLY A 60 16.98 -0.20 -21.34
C GLY A 60 15.52 -0.59 -21.09
N LYS A 61 15.29 -1.65 -20.32
CA LYS A 61 13.94 -2.10 -19.94
C LYS A 61 13.41 -1.24 -18.80
N ARG A 62 12.28 -0.61 -19.06
CA ARG A 62 11.60 0.24 -18.08
C ARG A 62 10.31 -0.43 -17.64
N ASP A 63 9.96 -0.20 -16.38
CA ASP A 63 8.65 -0.60 -15.88
C ASP A 63 7.60 0.25 -16.58
N GLY A 64 6.58 -0.39 -17.13
CA GLY A 64 5.39 0.24 -17.69
C GLY A 64 4.18 -0.13 -16.85
N GLU A 65 3.35 0.84 -16.52
CA GLU A 65 2.02 0.57 -16.03
C GLU A 65 1.04 0.56 -17.21
N THR A 66 0.03 -0.31 -17.15
CA THR A 66 -1.08 -0.26 -18.09
C THR A 66 -1.77 1.09 -17.98
N PHE A 67 -2.13 1.68 -19.14
CA PHE A 67 -2.90 2.91 -19.18
C PHE A 67 -4.17 2.76 -18.33
N ARG A 68 -4.43 3.75 -17.48
CA ARG A 68 -5.63 3.81 -16.64
C ARG A 68 -6.50 4.98 -17.06
N PRO A 69 -7.82 4.77 -17.20
CA PRO A 69 -8.77 5.85 -17.39
C PRO A 69 -8.70 6.86 -16.25
N GLY A 70 -8.97 8.11 -16.53
CA GLY A 70 -9.05 9.16 -15.51
C GLY A 70 -10.20 8.91 -14.53
N GLY A 71 -10.00 9.26 -13.24
CA GLY A 71 -11.01 9.11 -12.20
C GLY A 71 -12.17 10.11 -12.35
N LEU A 72 -13.40 9.67 -12.03
CA LEU A 72 -14.59 10.53 -12.10
C LEU A 72 -14.60 11.65 -11.05
N ASP A 73 -13.93 11.44 -9.92
CA ASP A 73 -13.70 12.45 -8.88
C ASP A 73 -12.79 13.59 -9.36
N VAL A 74 -11.72 13.21 -10.10
CA VAL A 74 -10.81 14.17 -10.75
C VAL A 74 -11.52 14.93 -11.85
N LEU A 75 -12.35 14.25 -12.66
CA LEU A 75 -13.17 14.88 -13.69
C LEU A 75 -14.14 15.90 -13.07
N ALA A 76 -14.82 15.54 -12.00
CA ALA A 76 -15.71 16.44 -11.27
C ALA A 76 -14.97 17.65 -10.69
N GLN A 77 -13.75 17.43 -10.16
CA GLN A 77 -12.89 18.52 -9.69
C GLN A 77 -12.50 19.46 -10.84
N HIS A 78 -12.19 18.92 -12.03
CA HIS A 78 -11.86 19.70 -13.22
C HIS A 78 -13.06 20.54 -13.70
N VAL A 79 -14.25 19.96 -13.80
CA VAL A 79 -15.48 20.70 -14.15
C VAL A 79 -15.71 21.88 -13.19
N MET A 80 -15.53 21.63 -11.90
CA MET A 80 -15.63 22.68 -10.89
C MET A 80 -14.55 23.76 -11.05
N ALA A 81 -13.32 23.38 -11.42
CA ALA A 81 -12.24 24.33 -11.71
C ALA A 81 -12.56 25.20 -12.94
N CYS A 82 -13.11 24.62 -14.01
CA CYS A 82 -13.58 25.37 -15.17
C CYS A 82 -14.65 26.40 -14.80
N ALA A 83 -15.67 25.99 -14.02
CA ALA A 83 -16.70 26.90 -13.52
C ALA A 83 -16.14 28.03 -12.65
N CYS A 84 -15.06 27.78 -11.90
CA CYS A 84 -14.37 28.80 -11.11
C CYS A 84 -13.57 29.79 -11.98
N ALA A 85 -13.13 29.38 -13.16
CA ALA A 85 -12.39 30.21 -14.08
C ALA A 85 -13.31 31.12 -14.91
N ALA A 86 -14.36 30.53 -15.54
CA ALA A 86 -15.34 31.21 -16.34
C ALA A 86 -16.60 30.36 -16.52
N PRO A 87 -17.75 30.96 -16.86
CA PRO A 87 -18.92 30.23 -17.36
C PRO A 87 -18.53 29.40 -18.59
N PHE A 88 -19.11 28.20 -18.75
CA PHE A 88 -18.80 27.30 -19.84
C PHE A 88 -20.05 26.71 -20.49
N ASP A 89 -19.94 26.43 -21.78
CA ASP A 89 -20.88 25.64 -22.55
C ASP A 89 -20.61 24.15 -22.34
N GLU A 90 -21.69 23.41 -22.17
CA GLU A 90 -21.62 21.97 -21.85
C GLU A 90 -20.95 21.14 -22.95
N ALA A 91 -21.34 21.36 -24.21
CA ALA A 91 -20.84 20.59 -25.35
C ALA A 91 -19.36 20.88 -25.62
N GLY A 92 -18.98 22.16 -25.51
CA GLY A 92 -17.59 22.59 -25.67
C GLY A 92 -16.67 21.99 -24.62
N LEU A 93 -17.06 22.01 -23.34
CA LEU A 93 -16.26 21.41 -22.25
C LEU A 93 -16.18 19.89 -22.39
N LEU A 94 -17.26 19.20 -22.77
CA LEU A 94 -17.22 17.75 -23.01
C LEU A 94 -16.29 17.39 -24.17
N ALA A 95 -16.30 18.18 -25.26
CA ALA A 95 -15.41 17.97 -26.40
C ALA A 95 -13.93 18.13 -25.98
N GLU A 96 -13.61 19.15 -25.19
CA GLU A 96 -12.28 19.36 -24.62
C GLU A 96 -11.83 18.18 -23.74
N ILE A 97 -12.69 17.71 -22.82
CA ILE A 97 -12.42 16.58 -21.95
C ILE A 97 -12.14 15.29 -22.74
N ARG A 98 -12.96 15.00 -23.78
CA ARG A 98 -12.80 13.84 -24.64
C ARG A 98 -11.54 13.89 -25.52
N ALA A 99 -10.98 15.05 -25.76
CA ALA A 99 -9.70 15.20 -26.46
C ALA A 99 -8.52 14.68 -25.63
N SER A 100 -8.70 14.54 -24.32
CA SER A 100 -7.71 13.89 -23.44
C SER A 100 -7.84 12.37 -23.52
N LEU A 101 -6.70 11.67 -23.71
CA LEU A 101 -6.67 10.21 -23.70
C LEU A 101 -7.29 9.62 -22.43
N SER A 102 -7.06 10.24 -21.29
CA SER A 102 -7.57 9.79 -19.98
C SER A 102 -9.10 9.80 -19.88
N TYR A 103 -9.78 10.63 -20.70
CA TYR A 103 -11.23 10.81 -20.64
C TYR A 103 -11.93 10.60 -22.00
N ALA A 104 -11.23 10.09 -23.02
CA ALA A 104 -11.82 9.78 -24.31
C ALA A 104 -12.99 8.77 -24.24
N TRP A 105 -13.03 7.99 -23.18
CA TRP A 105 -14.06 6.99 -22.88
C TRP A 105 -15.36 7.55 -22.29
N VAL A 106 -15.39 8.82 -21.87
CA VAL A 106 -16.55 9.45 -21.22
C VAL A 106 -17.67 9.59 -22.23
N ASP A 107 -18.74 8.83 -22.08
CA ASP A 107 -19.96 8.96 -22.86
C ASP A 107 -20.90 10.05 -22.29
N GLU A 108 -22.02 10.25 -22.96
CA GLU A 108 -23.01 11.24 -22.54
C GLU A 108 -23.65 10.89 -21.18
N ALA A 109 -23.89 9.61 -20.91
CA ALA A 109 -24.52 9.17 -19.67
C ALA A 109 -23.61 9.40 -18.47
N VAL A 110 -22.33 9.06 -18.59
CA VAL A 110 -21.30 9.35 -17.57
C VAL A 110 -21.17 10.86 -17.37
N TRP A 111 -21.12 11.63 -18.46
CA TRP A 111 -21.01 13.08 -18.39
C TRP A 111 -22.16 13.72 -17.62
N GLN A 112 -23.40 13.34 -17.91
CA GLN A 112 -24.58 13.87 -17.19
C GLN A 112 -24.58 13.53 -15.70
N ARG A 113 -24.09 12.34 -15.33
CA ARG A 113 -23.94 11.98 -13.91
C ARG A 113 -22.87 12.83 -13.22
N VAL A 114 -21.74 13.10 -13.89
CA VAL A 114 -20.69 14.00 -13.38
C VAL A 114 -21.24 15.42 -13.21
N LEU A 115 -21.95 15.97 -14.20
CA LEU A 115 -22.58 17.29 -14.09
C LEU A 115 -23.58 17.35 -12.94
N SER A 116 -24.49 16.38 -12.84
CA SER A 116 -25.47 16.31 -11.73
C SER A 116 -24.78 16.26 -10.37
N PHE A 117 -23.69 15.53 -10.26
CA PHE A 117 -22.89 15.50 -9.04
C PHE A 117 -22.24 16.87 -8.74
N VAL A 118 -21.65 17.53 -9.75
CA VAL A 118 -21.05 18.87 -9.55
C VAL A 118 -22.11 19.91 -9.27
N GLU A 119 -23.30 19.81 -9.87
CA GLU A 119 -24.42 20.73 -9.67
C GLU A 119 -24.97 20.66 -8.25
N THR A 120 -25.34 19.45 -7.78
CA THR A 120 -26.16 19.29 -6.56
C THR A 120 -25.64 18.24 -5.58
N GLY A 121 -24.50 17.60 -5.85
CA GLY A 121 -23.99 16.48 -5.07
C GLY A 121 -24.64 15.13 -5.43
N GLY A 122 -25.41 15.06 -6.52
CA GLY A 122 -26.17 13.88 -6.94
C GLY A 122 -27.61 13.86 -6.40
N TYR A 123 -28.38 12.87 -6.82
CA TYR A 123 -29.81 12.77 -6.49
C TYR A 123 -30.07 12.71 -4.97
N ALA A 124 -29.30 11.90 -4.25
CA ALA A 124 -29.49 11.70 -2.81
C ALA A 124 -29.20 12.96 -1.97
N LEU A 125 -28.39 13.89 -2.49
CA LEU A 125 -27.92 15.05 -1.75
C LEU A 125 -28.53 16.39 -2.25
N LYS A 126 -29.31 16.36 -3.33
CA LYS A 126 -29.85 17.57 -4.00
C LYS A 126 -30.72 18.49 -3.10
N ALA A 127 -31.29 17.96 -2.03
CA ALA A 127 -32.10 18.72 -1.09
C ALA A 127 -31.27 19.67 -0.20
N TYR A 128 -29.92 19.49 -0.16
CA TYR A 128 -29.07 20.28 0.71
C TYR A 128 -28.36 21.39 -0.06
N ASP A 129 -28.66 22.64 0.23
CA ASP A 129 -28.07 23.81 -0.47
C ASP A 129 -26.55 23.87 -0.44
N LYS A 130 -25.91 23.30 0.58
CA LYS A 130 -24.44 23.25 0.68
C LYS A 130 -23.75 22.50 -0.47
N PHE A 131 -24.47 21.60 -1.16
CA PHE A 131 -23.95 20.82 -2.29
C PHE A 131 -24.27 21.45 -3.65
N LYS A 132 -25.04 22.53 -3.71
CA LYS A 132 -25.29 23.31 -4.93
C LYS A 132 -24.04 24.14 -5.26
N ARG A 133 -23.25 23.70 -6.24
CA ARG A 133 -21.94 24.29 -6.56
C ARG A 133 -21.96 25.06 -7.88
N ILE A 134 -22.59 24.50 -8.89
CA ILE A 134 -22.81 25.16 -10.20
C ILE A 134 -24.30 25.17 -10.51
N GLN A 135 -24.69 26.04 -11.44
CA GLN A 135 -26.05 26.13 -11.93
C GLN A 135 -26.04 26.48 -13.43
N ARG A 136 -27.08 26.05 -14.13
CA ARG A 136 -27.31 26.40 -15.53
C ARG A 136 -28.18 27.65 -15.61
N ASP A 137 -27.81 28.61 -16.43
CA ASP A 137 -28.63 29.80 -16.66
C ASP A 137 -29.66 29.60 -17.80
N GLY A 138 -30.46 30.68 -18.09
CA GLY A 138 -31.50 30.64 -19.11
C GLY A 138 -30.99 30.40 -20.53
N ASP A 139 -29.72 30.71 -20.80
CA ASP A 139 -29.04 30.51 -22.09
C ASP A 139 -28.35 29.13 -22.18
N GLY A 140 -28.48 28.33 -21.14
CA GLY A 140 -27.89 26.98 -21.10
C GLY A 140 -26.43 26.94 -20.67
N ILE A 141 -25.86 28.04 -20.24
CA ILE A 141 -24.46 28.16 -19.82
C ILE A 141 -24.31 27.83 -18.35
N TRP A 142 -23.33 27.01 -18.04
CA TRP A 142 -22.96 26.62 -16.67
C TRP A 142 -22.09 27.68 -16.00
N ARG A 143 -22.39 27.99 -14.76
CA ARG A 143 -21.63 28.94 -13.93
C ARG A 143 -21.68 28.58 -12.46
N LEU A 144 -20.82 29.19 -11.64
CA LEU A 144 -20.87 29.01 -10.19
C LEU A 144 -22.25 29.42 -9.63
N ALA A 145 -22.81 28.59 -8.75
CA ALA A 145 -24.03 28.93 -8.01
C ALA A 145 -23.78 30.10 -7.05
N HIS A 146 -22.62 30.16 -6.41
CA HIS A 146 -22.22 31.24 -5.51
C HIS A 146 -20.72 31.53 -5.62
N PRO A 147 -20.30 32.83 -5.57
CA PRO A 147 -18.87 33.19 -5.68
C PRO A 147 -17.95 32.54 -4.60
N GLN A 148 -18.49 32.27 -3.42
CA GLN A 148 -17.76 31.61 -2.33
C GLN A 148 -17.29 30.21 -2.70
N GLN A 149 -17.93 29.55 -3.64
CA GLN A 149 -17.53 28.23 -4.12
C GLN A 149 -16.13 28.23 -4.76
N ALA A 150 -15.75 29.33 -5.43
CA ALA A 150 -14.41 29.47 -6.00
C ALA A 150 -13.32 29.45 -4.91
N GLN A 151 -13.53 30.16 -3.80
CA GLN A 151 -12.59 30.16 -2.68
C GLN A 151 -12.47 28.77 -2.05
N ARG A 152 -13.62 28.11 -1.80
CA ARG A 152 -13.65 26.76 -1.23
C ARG A 152 -12.94 25.76 -2.15
N HIS A 153 -13.22 25.80 -3.44
CA HIS A 153 -12.57 24.94 -4.42
C HIS A 153 -11.04 25.15 -4.42
N ARG A 154 -10.55 26.38 -4.52
CA ARG A 154 -9.12 26.69 -4.51
C ARG A 154 -8.38 26.21 -3.25
N MET A 155 -9.06 26.21 -2.10
CA MET A 155 -8.48 25.72 -0.84
C MET A 155 -8.41 24.19 -0.78
N ASN A 156 -9.24 23.46 -1.55
CA ASN A 156 -9.37 22.01 -1.49
C ASN A 156 -9.01 21.31 -2.80
N ALA A 157 -8.63 22.04 -3.86
CA ALA A 157 -8.23 21.45 -5.14
C ALA A 157 -6.91 20.70 -5.01
N GLY A 158 -6.84 19.54 -5.66
CA GLY A 158 -5.68 18.66 -5.70
C GLY A 158 -6.08 17.19 -5.62
N ILE A 159 -5.21 16.33 -6.13
CA ILE A 159 -5.42 14.88 -6.17
C ILE A 159 -4.52 14.11 -5.18
N ILE A 160 -3.53 14.79 -4.62
CA ILE A 160 -2.67 14.21 -3.57
C ILE A 160 -3.28 14.59 -2.22
N ILE A 161 -3.87 13.60 -1.56
CA ILE A 161 -4.38 13.78 -0.22
C ILE A 161 -3.25 13.45 0.73
N ASP A 162 -2.70 14.49 1.36
CA ASP A 162 -1.67 14.31 2.39
C ASP A 162 -2.19 13.39 3.49
N SER A 163 -1.36 12.43 3.91
CA SER A 163 -1.54 11.76 5.19
C SER A 163 -1.49 12.85 6.27
N GLU A 164 -2.52 12.93 7.09
CA GLU A 164 -2.53 13.94 8.14
C GLU A 164 -1.45 13.64 9.18
N MET A 165 -0.73 14.68 9.55
CA MET A 165 0.32 14.62 10.56
C MET A 165 -0.16 15.38 11.79
N LEU A 166 -0.16 14.71 12.94
CA LEU A 166 -0.43 15.34 14.23
C LEU A 166 0.88 15.86 14.85
N GLU A 167 0.80 17.04 15.43
CA GLU A 167 1.95 17.63 16.12
C GLU A 167 2.10 17.02 17.53
N VAL A 168 3.28 16.47 17.81
CA VAL A 168 3.61 15.94 19.15
C VAL A 168 4.12 17.09 20.02
N ARG A 169 3.40 17.38 21.11
CA ARG A 169 3.71 18.49 22.02
C ARG A 169 3.82 18.04 23.47
N ILE A 170 4.80 18.55 24.17
CA ILE A 170 4.91 18.32 25.63
C ILE A 170 3.76 19.03 26.33
N SER A 171 3.04 18.31 27.18
CA SER A 171 1.97 18.87 28.01
C SER A 171 2.54 19.82 29.08
N SER A 172 2.03 21.05 29.11
CA SER A 172 2.45 22.08 30.09
C SER A 172 1.69 22.02 31.42
N GLY A 173 0.93 20.96 31.68
CA GLY A 173 0.15 20.79 32.93
C GLY A 173 -1.12 21.64 33.04
N ARG A 174 -1.32 22.62 32.17
CA ARG A 174 -2.50 23.51 32.12
C ARG A 174 -3.42 23.25 30.91
N GLY A 175 -3.33 22.07 30.30
CA GLY A 175 -4.18 21.67 29.16
C GLY A 175 -3.84 22.35 27.82
N ARG A 176 -2.78 23.16 27.75
CA ARG A 176 -2.23 23.72 26.52
C ARG A 176 -0.94 23.03 26.14
N GLY A 177 -0.76 22.75 24.84
CA GLY A 177 0.48 22.18 24.32
C GLY A 177 1.67 23.14 24.56
N GLY A 178 2.75 22.61 25.13
CA GLY A 178 4.05 23.29 25.27
C GLY A 178 4.90 23.15 24.00
N ARG A 179 6.20 22.88 24.17
CA ARG A 179 7.18 22.75 23.09
C ARG A 179 6.77 21.63 22.10
N SER A 180 6.79 21.94 20.80
CA SER A 180 6.66 20.94 19.74
C SER A 180 7.94 20.09 19.65
N LEU A 181 7.75 18.78 19.50
CA LEU A 181 8.82 17.81 19.30
C LEU A 181 8.93 17.35 17.84
N GLY A 182 7.89 17.59 17.04
CA GLY A 182 7.78 17.13 15.67
C GLY A 182 6.38 16.62 15.34
N LYS A 183 6.24 15.81 14.30
CA LYS A 183 4.95 15.33 13.80
C LYS A 183 4.94 13.82 13.66
N VAL A 184 3.79 13.19 13.96
CA VAL A 184 3.49 11.77 13.72
C VAL A 184 2.30 11.64 12.80
N GLU A 185 2.24 10.53 12.04
CA GLU A 185 1.08 10.24 11.21
C GLU A 185 -0.20 10.08 12.04
N GLU A 186 -1.31 10.64 11.55
CA GLU A 186 -2.62 10.52 12.22
C GLU A 186 -3.01 9.07 12.44
N ARG A 187 -2.69 8.18 11.49
CA ARG A 187 -2.98 6.75 11.60
C ARG A 187 -2.32 6.13 12.83
N PHE A 188 -1.06 6.45 13.08
CA PHE A 188 -0.35 6.01 14.29
C PHE A 188 -0.98 6.66 15.54
N ALA A 189 -1.17 7.97 15.52
CA ALA A 189 -1.78 8.69 16.61
C ALA A 189 -3.19 8.19 16.95
N ALA A 190 -3.99 7.79 15.97
CA ALA A 190 -5.33 7.24 16.16
C ALA A 190 -5.34 5.86 16.86
N SER A 191 -4.23 5.12 16.82
CA SER A 191 -4.07 3.86 17.56
C SER A 191 -3.70 4.06 19.04
N LEU A 192 -3.33 5.28 19.43
CA LEU A 192 -2.88 5.61 20.78
C LEU A 192 -4.06 6.03 21.68
N SER A 193 -4.02 5.56 22.91
CA SER A 193 -4.92 5.95 24.00
C SER A 193 -4.15 6.74 25.06
N PRO A 194 -4.82 7.61 25.84
CA PRO A 194 -4.18 8.22 27.02
C PRO A 194 -3.59 7.16 27.94
N GLY A 195 -2.32 7.31 28.31
CA GLY A 195 -1.54 6.35 29.09
C GLY A 195 -0.61 5.46 28.26
N ASP A 196 -0.84 5.35 26.94
CA ASP A 196 0.08 4.62 26.06
C ASP A 196 1.42 5.34 25.94
N THR A 197 2.50 4.56 25.78
CA THR A 197 3.85 5.10 25.63
C THR A 197 4.41 4.82 24.25
N PHE A 198 5.09 5.81 23.66
CA PHE A 198 5.76 5.65 22.37
C PHE A 198 7.10 6.38 22.33
N ALA A 199 8.03 5.87 21.51
CA ALA A 199 9.34 6.47 21.32
C ALA A 199 9.26 7.57 20.24
N PHE A 200 9.70 8.79 20.57
CA PHE A 200 9.72 9.89 19.61
C PHE A 200 10.79 10.92 19.99
N ALA A 201 11.48 11.45 18.98
CA ALA A 201 12.57 12.43 19.17
C ALA A 201 13.63 11.99 20.19
N GLY A 202 13.97 10.69 20.23
CA GLY A 202 14.95 10.11 21.15
C GLY A 202 14.47 9.99 22.60
N MET A 203 13.18 10.11 22.88
CA MET A 203 12.57 10.03 24.21
C MET A 203 11.42 9.02 24.22
N SER A 204 11.21 8.38 25.38
CA SER A 204 9.96 7.68 25.68
C SER A 204 8.92 8.68 26.18
N LEU A 205 7.77 8.72 25.51
CA LEU A 205 6.70 9.69 25.75
C LEU A 205 5.40 8.96 26.06
N GLU A 206 4.70 9.39 27.09
CA GLU A 206 3.35 8.92 27.43
C GLU A 206 2.30 9.88 26.88
N VAL A 207 1.28 9.35 26.23
CA VAL A 207 0.14 10.11 25.74
C VAL A 207 -0.71 10.61 26.90
N VAL A 208 -0.82 11.92 27.02
CA VAL A 208 -1.71 12.57 27.99
C VAL A 208 -3.10 12.76 27.36
N LYS A 209 -3.15 13.23 26.11
CA LYS A 209 -4.40 13.51 25.41
C LYS A 209 -4.15 13.66 23.90
N LEU A 210 -5.10 13.17 23.11
CA LEU A 210 -5.22 13.55 21.71
C LEU A 210 -6.29 14.64 21.58
N GLN A 211 -5.91 15.78 21.05
CA GLN A 211 -6.82 16.91 20.87
C GLN A 211 -6.52 17.61 19.54
N ASP A 212 -7.58 17.81 18.75
CA ASP A 212 -7.50 18.45 17.42
C ASP A 212 -6.42 17.77 16.55
N MET A 213 -5.38 18.51 16.15
CA MET A 213 -4.25 18.03 15.36
C MET A 213 -2.98 17.86 16.22
N GLU A 214 -3.13 17.65 17.51
CA GLU A 214 -2.02 17.53 18.47
C GLU A 214 -2.10 16.25 19.30
N VAL A 215 -0.94 15.65 19.54
CA VAL A 215 -0.72 14.61 20.56
C VAL A 215 0.00 15.24 21.73
N LEU A 216 -0.70 15.48 22.83
CA LEU A 216 -0.10 16.00 24.04
C LEU A 216 0.55 14.85 24.82
N VAL A 217 1.83 14.99 25.14
CA VAL A 217 2.65 13.95 25.75
C VAL A 217 3.39 14.46 26.99
N ARG A 218 3.82 13.53 27.82
CA ARG A 218 4.79 13.77 28.91
C ARG A 218 5.94 12.76 28.80
N ALA A 219 7.11 13.11 29.35
CA ALA A 219 8.22 12.17 29.39
C ALA A 219 7.85 10.95 30.27
N ALA A 220 8.18 9.77 29.81
CA ALA A 220 7.98 8.50 30.49
C ALA A 220 9.30 7.73 30.62
N LYS A 221 9.37 6.82 31.61
CA LYS A 221 10.50 5.89 31.77
C LYS A 221 10.14 4.46 31.38
N ALA A 222 8.93 4.26 30.86
CA ALA A 222 8.43 2.94 30.47
C ALA A 222 8.89 2.56 29.04
N SER A 223 8.79 1.28 28.75
CA SER A 223 8.92 0.74 27.38
C SER A 223 7.98 1.48 26.42
N ALA A 224 8.46 1.80 25.23
CA ALA A 224 7.79 2.71 24.33
C ALA A 224 7.55 2.05 22.96
N MET A 225 6.31 2.12 22.47
CA MET A 225 5.94 1.72 21.13
C MET A 225 6.69 2.59 20.09
N ILE A 226 7.23 2.00 19.05
CA ILE A 226 7.88 2.76 17.97
C ILE A 226 6.80 3.22 16.98
N PRO A 227 6.74 4.53 16.62
CA PRO A 227 5.81 5.00 15.61
C PRO A 227 6.02 4.28 14.27
N SER A 228 4.98 3.67 13.75
CA SER A 228 4.98 3.16 12.40
C SER A 228 4.58 4.27 11.43
N TYR A 229 5.44 4.58 10.48
CA TYR A 229 5.13 5.46 9.37
C TYR A 229 4.67 4.61 8.20
N GLY A 230 3.41 4.74 7.83
CA GLY A 230 2.79 4.02 6.71
C GLY A 230 3.14 4.63 5.35
N GLY A 231 4.41 4.95 5.12
CA GLY A 231 4.86 5.48 3.82
C GLY A 231 4.26 4.68 2.66
N ALA A 232 4.01 5.32 1.53
CA ALA A 232 3.51 4.65 0.33
C ALA A 232 4.46 3.50 -0.03
N ARG A 233 4.05 2.24 0.22
CA ARG A 233 4.78 1.08 -0.27
C ARG A 233 4.62 1.07 -1.78
N LEU A 234 5.72 1.32 -2.49
CA LEU A 234 5.72 1.25 -3.93
C LEU A 234 5.60 -0.23 -4.34
N PRO A 235 4.66 -0.58 -5.22
CA PRO A 235 4.48 -1.97 -5.63
C PRO A 235 5.71 -2.47 -6.39
N LEU A 236 6.06 -3.75 -6.19
CA LEU A 236 7.06 -4.43 -6.99
C LEU A 236 6.55 -4.55 -8.43
N THR A 237 7.40 -4.25 -9.41
CA THR A 237 7.03 -4.42 -10.82
C THR A 237 7.14 -5.90 -11.22
N THR A 238 6.24 -6.35 -12.11
CA THR A 238 6.23 -7.75 -12.61
C THR A 238 7.57 -8.11 -13.24
N HIS A 239 8.10 -7.21 -14.08
CA HIS A 239 9.39 -7.44 -14.75
C HIS A 239 10.55 -7.68 -13.75
N LEU A 240 10.57 -6.94 -12.64
CA LEU A 240 11.61 -7.12 -11.63
C LEU A 240 11.41 -8.43 -10.87
N ALA A 241 10.15 -8.78 -10.54
CA ALA A 241 9.81 -10.03 -9.89
C ALA A 241 10.24 -11.25 -10.74
N ASP A 242 9.96 -11.22 -12.03
CA ASP A 242 10.34 -12.28 -12.97
C ASP A 242 11.86 -12.43 -13.09
N ARG A 243 12.60 -11.32 -13.10
CA ARG A 243 14.06 -11.35 -13.11
C ARG A 243 14.64 -11.95 -11.84
N VAL A 244 14.14 -11.55 -10.68
CA VAL A 244 14.58 -12.13 -9.40
C VAL A 244 14.28 -13.63 -9.38
N ARG A 245 13.10 -14.04 -9.85
CA ARG A 245 12.74 -15.46 -9.95
C ARG A 245 13.68 -16.23 -10.90
N ALA A 246 14.02 -15.64 -12.05
CA ALA A 246 14.97 -16.23 -12.99
C ALA A 246 16.37 -16.38 -12.38
N MET A 247 16.83 -15.40 -11.60
CA MET A 247 18.12 -15.48 -10.89
C MET A 247 18.16 -16.61 -9.84
N LEU A 248 17.04 -16.88 -9.16
CA LEU A 248 16.95 -17.95 -8.18
C LEU A 248 17.15 -19.33 -8.81
N VAL A 249 16.69 -19.56 -10.03
CA VAL A 249 16.79 -20.86 -10.71
C VAL A 249 18.03 -21.00 -11.60
N ASP A 250 18.71 -19.92 -11.91
CA ASP A 250 19.94 -19.91 -12.72
C ASP A 250 21.16 -20.28 -11.87
N ARG A 251 21.28 -21.59 -11.54
CA ARG A 251 22.38 -22.11 -10.70
C ARG A 251 23.77 -21.78 -11.27
N ALA A 252 23.90 -21.77 -12.59
CA ALA A 252 25.19 -21.45 -13.24
C ALA A 252 25.55 -19.96 -13.05
N GLY A 253 24.53 -19.09 -13.02
CA GLY A 253 24.69 -17.67 -12.80
C GLY A 253 25.06 -17.28 -11.37
N TRP A 254 24.88 -18.16 -10.37
CA TRP A 254 25.18 -17.84 -8.96
C TRP A 254 26.66 -17.57 -8.72
N ALA A 255 27.55 -18.12 -9.55
CA ALA A 255 28.99 -17.85 -9.46
C ALA A 255 29.38 -16.37 -9.56
N ARG A 256 28.52 -15.53 -10.11
CA ARG A 256 28.73 -14.07 -10.23
C ARG A 256 28.36 -13.30 -8.95
N PHE A 257 27.68 -13.95 -8.00
CA PHE A 257 27.23 -13.31 -6.76
C PHE A 257 28.33 -13.39 -5.68
N PRO A 258 28.28 -12.49 -4.69
CA PRO A 258 29.12 -12.60 -3.51
C PRO A 258 28.98 -13.97 -2.82
N ASP A 259 30.03 -14.42 -2.13
CA ASP A 259 30.09 -15.75 -1.52
C ASP A 259 28.91 -16.00 -0.55
N ASP A 260 28.55 -15.00 0.27
CA ASP A 260 27.46 -15.11 1.24
C ASP A 260 26.07 -15.22 0.57
N VAL A 261 25.88 -14.62 -0.60
CA VAL A 261 24.64 -14.74 -1.39
C VAL A 261 24.59 -16.11 -2.07
N ARG A 262 25.73 -16.54 -2.65
CA ARG A 262 25.85 -17.85 -3.29
C ARG A 262 25.58 -18.98 -2.29
N GLU A 263 26.26 -18.98 -1.14
CA GLU A 263 26.08 -19.96 -0.08
C GLU A 263 24.60 -20.02 0.38
N TRP A 264 23.96 -18.87 0.54
CA TRP A 264 22.55 -18.80 0.91
C TRP A 264 21.64 -19.47 -0.12
N LEU A 265 21.91 -19.29 -1.43
CA LEU A 265 21.17 -19.95 -2.51
C LEU A 265 21.46 -21.46 -2.56
N GLU A 266 22.73 -21.87 -2.40
CA GLU A 266 23.15 -23.27 -2.38
C GLU A 266 22.49 -24.02 -1.21
N VAL A 267 22.43 -23.43 -0.03
CA VAL A 267 21.78 -24.04 1.14
C VAL A 267 20.26 -24.14 0.93
N GLN A 268 19.63 -23.13 0.29
CA GLN A 268 18.22 -23.22 -0.05
C GLN A 268 17.93 -24.36 -1.02
N ASP A 269 18.72 -24.47 -2.10
CA ASP A 269 18.57 -25.49 -3.13
C ASP A 269 18.82 -26.90 -2.59
N TRP A 270 19.72 -27.02 -1.64
CA TRP A 270 20.02 -28.30 -0.98
C TRP A 270 18.92 -28.73 0.01
N ARG A 271 18.33 -27.76 0.76
CA ARG A 271 17.33 -28.06 1.80
C ARG A 271 15.90 -28.16 1.29
N SER A 272 15.60 -27.48 0.21
CA SER A 272 14.27 -27.36 -0.34
C SER A 272 14.35 -27.31 -1.87
N GLN A 273 13.54 -26.43 -2.44
CA GLN A 273 13.53 -26.17 -3.89
C GLN A 273 13.63 -24.68 -4.16
N MET A 274 14.02 -24.33 -5.40
CA MET A 274 13.89 -22.98 -5.89
C MET A 274 12.53 -22.78 -6.56
N PRO A 275 11.83 -21.65 -6.29
CA PRO A 275 10.56 -21.34 -6.93
C PRO A 275 10.74 -21.05 -8.42
N GLY A 276 10.48 -22.06 -9.26
CA GLY A 276 10.63 -21.97 -10.71
C GLY A 276 9.64 -21.02 -11.39
N PRO A 277 9.91 -20.63 -12.66
CA PRO A 277 8.98 -19.85 -13.43
C PRO A 277 7.60 -20.52 -13.52
N GLY A 278 6.54 -19.75 -13.21
CA GLY A 278 5.17 -20.26 -13.22
C GLY A 278 4.79 -21.13 -12.02
N GLN A 279 5.73 -21.69 -11.27
CA GLN A 279 5.46 -22.52 -10.09
C GLN A 279 5.04 -21.69 -8.88
N LEU A 280 4.16 -22.26 -8.06
CA LEU A 280 3.92 -21.80 -6.69
C LEU A 280 4.58 -22.78 -5.72
N LEU A 281 5.74 -22.42 -5.20
CA LEU A 281 6.36 -23.16 -4.12
C LEU A 281 5.68 -22.82 -2.80
N VAL A 282 5.32 -23.86 -2.03
CA VAL A 282 4.84 -23.75 -0.65
C VAL A 282 5.74 -24.59 0.25
N GLU A 283 6.34 -23.97 1.24
CA GLU A 283 7.12 -24.66 2.26
C GLU A 283 6.36 -24.66 3.58
N SER A 284 6.22 -25.84 4.19
CA SER A 284 5.59 -25.99 5.52
C SER A 284 6.59 -26.53 6.53
N PHE A 285 6.66 -25.89 7.70
CA PHE A 285 7.59 -26.29 8.77
C PHE A 285 7.08 -25.91 10.16
N PRO A 286 7.49 -26.64 11.21
CA PRO A 286 7.22 -26.28 12.59
C PRO A 286 8.21 -25.21 13.09
N HIS A 287 7.74 -24.25 13.87
CA HIS A 287 8.57 -23.30 14.60
C HIS A 287 7.84 -22.77 15.84
N ALA A 288 8.53 -22.70 16.99
CA ALA A 288 8.02 -22.13 18.25
C ALA A 288 6.60 -22.62 18.61
N LYS A 289 6.35 -23.95 18.56
CA LYS A 289 5.05 -24.61 18.85
C LYS A 289 3.91 -24.23 17.90
N ARG A 290 4.21 -23.68 16.74
CA ARG A 290 3.27 -23.37 15.65
C ARG A 290 3.70 -24.05 14.37
N HIS A 291 2.79 -24.12 13.42
CA HIS A 291 3.05 -24.59 12.07
C HIS A 291 2.95 -23.42 11.11
N TYR A 292 3.94 -23.26 10.27
CA TYR A 292 4.05 -22.20 9.28
C TYR A 292 3.95 -22.77 7.88
N SER A 293 3.34 -22.01 6.98
CA SER A 293 3.35 -22.29 5.55
C SER A 293 3.72 -21.00 4.81
N VAL A 294 4.80 -21.06 4.04
CA VAL A 294 5.32 -19.93 3.26
C VAL A 294 5.05 -20.18 1.79
N TYR A 295 4.32 -19.26 1.17
CA TYR A 295 3.91 -19.27 -0.24
C TYR A 295 4.77 -18.29 -1.02
N TYR A 296 5.57 -18.74 -1.97
CA TYR A 296 6.46 -17.91 -2.80
C TYR A 296 5.77 -17.51 -4.10
N THR A 297 4.99 -16.45 -4.02
CA THR A 297 4.08 -16.00 -5.08
C THR A 297 4.76 -15.11 -6.11
N PHE A 298 5.61 -14.18 -5.69
CA PHE A 298 6.24 -13.11 -6.50
C PHE A 298 5.22 -12.11 -7.09
N GLU A 299 4.02 -12.02 -6.53
CA GLU A 299 2.93 -11.20 -7.07
C GLU A 299 2.84 -9.80 -6.45
N GLY A 300 3.75 -9.47 -5.54
CA GLY A 300 3.76 -8.19 -4.86
C GLY A 300 2.95 -8.17 -3.56
N TRP A 301 3.25 -7.21 -2.72
CA TRP A 301 2.72 -7.15 -1.36
C TRP A 301 1.18 -7.13 -1.29
N ASN A 302 0.50 -6.37 -2.18
CA ASN A 302 -0.96 -6.27 -2.13
C ASN A 302 -1.65 -7.61 -2.45
N ALA A 303 -1.21 -8.30 -3.53
CA ALA A 303 -1.74 -9.62 -3.89
C ALA A 303 -1.53 -10.60 -2.74
N ASN A 304 -0.33 -10.57 -2.14
CA ASN A 304 0.03 -11.42 -1.02
C ASN A 304 -0.81 -11.11 0.24
N GLN A 305 -1.14 -9.85 0.50
CA GLN A 305 -2.08 -9.49 1.58
C GLN A 305 -3.47 -10.06 1.33
N SER A 306 -3.99 -9.93 0.11
CA SER A 306 -5.29 -10.46 -0.26
C SER A 306 -5.32 -11.99 -0.16
N LEU A 307 -4.26 -12.65 -0.64
CA LEU A 307 -4.09 -14.10 -0.53
C LEU A 307 -4.02 -14.54 0.93
N GLY A 308 -3.28 -13.82 1.77
CA GLY A 308 -3.16 -14.13 3.20
C GLY A 308 -4.49 -14.10 3.93
N MET A 309 -5.33 -13.11 3.66
CA MET A 309 -6.68 -13.04 4.20
C MET A 309 -7.53 -14.20 3.73
N LEU A 310 -7.48 -14.54 2.44
CA LEU A 310 -8.22 -15.66 1.87
C LEU A 310 -7.80 -16.99 2.48
N ILE A 311 -6.48 -17.26 2.55
CA ILE A 311 -5.97 -18.51 3.14
C ILE A 311 -6.34 -18.59 4.62
N THR A 312 -6.17 -17.51 5.39
CA THR A 312 -6.52 -17.51 6.82
C THR A 312 -7.99 -17.83 7.02
N ARG A 313 -8.89 -17.22 6.26
CA ARG A 313 -10.32 -17.54 6.31
C ARG A 313 -10.59 -19.01 6.00
N ARG A 314 -10.02 -19.54 4.94
CA ARG A 314 -10.17 -20.95 4.55
C ARG A 314 -9.56 -21.93 5.57
N MET A 315 -8.50 -21.52 6.27
CA MET A 315 -7.95 -22.27 7.40
C MET A 315 -8.92 -22.30 8.59
N GLU A 316 -9.62 -21.19 8.89
CA GLU A 316 -10.67 -21.15 9.91
C GLU A 316 -11.79 -22.11 9.58
N ASP A 317 -12.33 -22.06 8.36
CA ASP A 317 -13.42 -22.91 7.89
C ASP A 317 -13.07 -24.40 7.95
N ARG A 318 -11.78 -24.75 7.83
CA ARG A 318 -11.25 -26.12 7.96
C ARG A 318 -10.80 -26.50 9.36
N GLY A 319 -10.94 -25.60 10.33
CA GLY A 319 -10.56 -25.85 11.72
C GLY A 319 -9.05 -26.00 11.94
N LEU A 320 -8.22 -25.35 11.09
CA LEU A 320 -6.77 -25.35 11.20
C LEU A 320 -6.24 -24.34 12.24
N MET A 321 -7.13 -23.56 12.85
CA MET A 321 -6.84 -22.59 13.90
C MET A 321 -5.70 -21.63 13.52
N PRO A 322 -5.89 -20.77 12.50
CA PRO A 322 -4.88 -19.81 12.09
C PRO A 322 -4.58 -18.81 13.20
N GLY A 323 -3.32 -18.43 13.32
CA GLY A 323 -2.86 -17.38 14.24
C GLY A 323 -2.61 -16.05 13.56
N GLY A 324 -2.57 -16.03 12.23
CA GLY A 324 -2.36 -14.84 11.41
C GLY A 324 -1.52 -15.09 10.17
N PHE A 325 -1.17 -14.00 9.50
CA PHE A 325 -0.27 -14.04 8.34
C PHE A 325 0.55 -12.75 8.25
N VAL A 326 1.66 -12.81 7.54
CA VAL A 326 2.44 -11.64 7.11
C VAL A 326 2.87 -11.82 5.65
N ALA A 327 3.01 -10.73 4.94
CA ALA A 327 3.38 -10.74 3.53
C ALA A 327 4.47 -9.71 3.22
N ASN A 328 5.35 -10.07 2.29
CA ASN A 328 6.23 -9.15 1.58
C ASN A 328 5.91 -9.15 0.08
N ASP A 329 6.77 -8.57 -0.74
CA ASP A 329 6.52 -8.51 -2.19
C ASP A 329 6.65 -9.87 -2.89
N TYR A 330 7.37 -10.83 -2.31
CA TYR A 330 7.76 -12.11 -2.93
C TYR A 330 7.06 -13.31 -2.30
N SER A 331 6.66 -13.18 -1.05
CA SER A 331 6.13 -14.30 -0.28
C SER A 331 5.11 -13.88 0.75
N LEU A 332 4.34 -14.87 1.17
CA LEU A 332 3.36 -14.81 2.23
C LEU A 332 3.64 -15.92 3.22
N ALA A 333 3.73 -15.63 4.51
CA ALA A 333 3.77 -16.61 5.58
C ALA A 333 2.46 -16.61 6.36
N VAL A 334 1.85 -17.77 6.49
CA VAL A 334 0.65 -18.02 7.32
C VAL A 334 1.02 -18.99 8.42
N TRP A 335 0.47 -18.83 9.61
CA TRP A 335 0.72 -19.77 10.71
C TRP A 335 -0.55 -20.15 11.45
N GLY A 336 -0.52 -21.32 12.05
CA GLY A 336 -1.61 -21.85 12.85
C GLY A 336 -1.15 -22.86 13.90
N LEU A 337 -2.09 -23.34 14.69
CA LEU A 337 -1.82 -24.38 15.69
C LEU A 337 -1.80 -25.79 15.08
N LYS A 338 -2.35 -25.96 13.88
CA LYS A 338 -2.33 -27.21 13.12
C LYS A 338 -1.56 -27.04 11.81
N PRO A 339 -0.89 -28.11 11.32
CA PRO A 339 -0.17 -28.04 10.05
C PRO A 339 -1.12 -27.95 8.86
N VAL A 340 -0.66 -27.30 7.80
CA VAL A 340 -1.27 -27.33 6.48
C VAL A 340 -0.59 -28.44 5.68
N SER A 341 -1.16 -29.65 5.70
CA SER A 341 -0.61 -30.79 4.96
C SER A 341 -0.96 -30.75 3.47
N GLU A 342 -2.07 -30.10 3.12
CA GLU A 342 -2.53 -29.97 1.74
C GLU A 342 -2.86 -28.48 1.45
N PRO A 343 -1.93 -27.72 0.89
CA PRO A 343 -2.17 -26.30 0.58
C PRO A 343 -3.09 -26.08 -0.63
N GLY A 344 -3.18 -27.04 -1.57
CA GLY A 344 -4.00 -26.92 -2.78
C GLY A 344 -5.45 -26.48 -2.52
N PRO A 345 -6.20 -27.13 -1.62
CA PRO A 345 -7.57 -26.72 -1.29
C PRO A 345 -7.71 -25.32 -0.69
N LEU A 346 -6.65 -24.73 -0.16
CA LEU A 346 -6.65 -23.33 0.32
C LEU A 346 -6.46 -22.33 -0.82
N LEU A 347 -6.09 -22.80 -2.01
CA LEU A 347 -5.78 -22.02 -3.20
C LEU A 347 -6.84 -22.17 -4.30
N SER A 348 -7.97 -22.86 -4.04
CA SER A 348 -9.03 -23.05 -5.04
C SER A 348 -9.56 -21.73 -5.59
N PRO A 349 -9.71 -21.58 -6.92
CA PRO A 349 -10.28 -20.38 -7.54
C PRO A 349 -11.80 -20.26 -7.36
N ASP A 350 -12.50 -21.34 -6.97
CA ASP A 350 -13.96 -21.48 -7.06
C ASP A 350 -14.80 -20.49 -6.22
N ILE A 351 -14.17 -19.69 -5.35
CA ILE A 351 -14.89 -18.86 -4.36
C ILE A 351 -14.59 -17.37 -4.53
N LEU A 352 -13.73 -16.99 -5.49
CA LEU A 352 -13.19 -15.62 -5.56
C LEU A 352 -14.23 -14.56 -5.97
N GLN A 353 -15.24 -14.88 -6.76
CA GLN A 353 -16.10 -13.83 -7.32
C GLN A 353 -17.15 -13.32 -6.33
N ASP A 354 -17.83 -14.17 -5.62
CA ASP A 354 -18.94 -13.78 -4.74
C ASP A 354 -18.47 -13.36 -3.33
N GLU A 355 -17.61 -14.14 -2.68
CA GLU A 355 -17.05 -13.81 -1.36
C GLU A 355 -16.16 -12.58 -1.41
N PHE A 356 -15.43 -12.39 -2.51
CA PHE A 356 -14.55 -11.25 -2.67
C PHE A 356 -15.31 -9.94 -2.86
N VAL A 357 -16.37 -9.92 -3.66
CA VAL A 357 -17.23 -8.73 -3.84
C VAL A 357 -17.92 -8.39 -2.52
N GLU A 358 -18.45 -9.36 -1.80
CA GLU A 358 -19.08 -9.15 -0.49
C GLU A 358 -18.07 -8.69 0.55
N TRP A 359 -16.86 -9.28 0.57
CA TRP A 359 -15.79 -8.86 1.46
C TRP A 359 -15.31 -7.44 1.18
N VAL A 360 -15.13 -7.06 -0.10
CA VAL A 360 -14.75 -5.69 -0.49
C VAL A 360 -15.84 -4.69 -0.11
N GLN A 361 -17.11 -5.04 -0.34
CA GLN A 361 -18.24 -4.18 0.03
C GLN A 361 -18.30 -3.91 1.53
N ASN A 362 -17.94 -4.88 2.34
CA ASN A 362 -17.94 -4.80 3.80
C ASN A 362 -16.57 -4.35 4.36
N SER A 363 -15.53 -4.27 3.54
CA SER A 363 -14.19 -3.93 3.98
C SER A 363 -14.00 -2.42 4.22
N HIS A 364 -13.10 -2.10 5.14
CA HIS A 364 -12.63 -0.73 5.36
C HIS A 364 -11.95 -0.11 4.12
N LEU A 365 -11.55 -0.93 3.12
CA LEU A 365 -10.87 -0.49 1.90
C LEU A 365 -11.74 0.42 1.05
N LEU A 366 -12.99 0.01 0.78
CA LEU A 366 -13.90 0.82 -0.04
C LEU A 366 -14.29 2.11 0.67
N ARG A 367 -14.54 2.08 1.99
CA ARG A 367 -14.78 3.29 2.78
C ARG A 367 -13.57 4.23 2.75
N ARG A 368 -12.36 3.68 2.80
CA ARG A 368 -11.14 4.47 2.69
C ARG A 368 -10.98 5.09 1.30
N ALA A 369 -11.18 4.30 0.23
CA ALA A 369 -11.17 4.81 -1.13
C ALA A 369 -12.24 5.89 -1.31
N PHE A 370 -13.47 5.66 -0.83
CA PHE A 370 -14.54 6.67 -0.88
C PHE A 370 -14.18 7.96 -0.16
N ARG A 371 -13.49 7.88 0.98
CA ARG A 371 -13.01 9.07 1.69
C ARG A 371 -12.08 9.92 0.84
N GLU A 372 -11.17 9.29 0.12
CA GLU A 372 -10.23 9.97 -0.75
C GLU A 372 -10.94 10.62 -1.96
N VAL A 373 -11.76 9.86 -2.68
CA VAL A 373 -12.51 10.40 -3.82
C VAL A 373 -13.53 11.47 -3.42
N ALA A 374 -14.12 11.38 -2.22
CA ALA A 374 -15.05 12.37 -1.71
C ALA A 374 -14.36 13.72 -1.42
N VAL A 375 -13.10 13.69 -1.01
CA VAL A 375 -12.28 14.90 -0.83
C VAL A 375 -11.85 15.44 -2.18
N ILE A 376 -11.32 14.60 -3.09
CA ILE A 376 -10.89 15.00 -4.44
C ILE A 376 -12.06 15.60 -5.22
N GLY A 377 -13.21 14.94 -5.26
CA GLY A 377 -14.42 15.41 -5.93
C GLY A 377 -15.09 16.61 -5.25
N GLY A 378 -14.56 17.08 -4.11
CA GLY A 378 -15.06 18.24 -3.38
C GLY A 378 -16.40 18.01 -2.67
N LEU A 379 -16.81 16.75 -2.43
CA LEU A 379 -18.01 16.45 -1.64
C LEU A 379 -17.79 16.74 -0.15
N VAL A 380 -16.57 16.52 0.32
CA VAL A 380 -16.14 16.83 1.69
C VAL A 380 -14.94 17.76 1.64
N GLU A 381 -15.14 18.98 2.10
CA GLU A 381 -14.07 19.98 2.19
C GLU A 381 -13.24 19.75 3.44
N ARG A 382 -11.91 19.71 3.30
CA ARG A 382 -10.95 19.62 4.42
C ARG A 382 -10.60 20.99 4.99
N GLN A 383 -10.56 22.02 4.13
CA GLN A 383 -10.16 23.36 4.48
C GLN A 383 -11.34 24.33 4.30
N HIS A 384 -11.56 25.16 5.30
CA HIS A 384 -12.49 26.27 5.26
C HIS A 384 -11.75 27.56 5.64
N PRO A 385 -12.22 28.76 5.26
CA PRO A 385 -11.62 29.99 5.73
C PRO A 385 -11.52 30.03 7.26
N GLY A 386 -10.28 30.07 7.77
CA GLY A 386 -9.99 30.09 9.20
C GLY A 386 -10.14 28.77 9.97
N LYS A 387 -10.49 27.66 9.30
CA LYS A 387 -10.66 26.34 9.94
C LYS A 387 -10.19 25.21 9.03
N ARG A 388 -9.51 24.22 9.62
CA ARG A 388 -9.20 22.94 8.97
C ARG A 388 -9.91 21.81 9.74
N LYS A 389 -10.57 20.91 9.03
CA LYS A 389 -11.16 19.71 9.65
C LYS A 389 -10.08 18.72 9.99
N THR A 390 -10.21 18.07 11.14
CA THR A 390 -9.38 16.92 11.51
C THR A 390 -9.74 15.71 10.66
N GLY A 391 -8.81 14.75 10.48
CA GLY A 391 -9.11 13.52 9.78
C GLY A 391 -10.27 12.75 10.39
N LYS A 392 -10.41 12.75 11.72
CA LYS A 392 -11.58 12.15 12.40
C LYS A 392 -12.90 12.80 11.97
N GLN A 393 -12.94 14.12 11.81
CA GLN A 393 -14.13 14.84 11.33
C GLN A 393 -14.41 14.55 9.86
N VAL A 394 -13.38 14.46 9.03
CA VAL A 394 -13.48 14.05 7.62
C VAL A 394 -14.01 12.63 7.53
N THR A 395 -13.44 11.69 8.28
CA THR A 395 -13.87 10.29 8.35
C THR A 395 -15.33 10.15 8.72
N PHE A 396 -15.75 10.78 9.82
CA PHE A 396 -17.16 10.75 10.23
C PHE A 396 -18.11 11.29 9.16
N SER A 397 -17.76 12.43 8.55
CA SER A 397 -18.59 13.03 7.50
C SER A 397 -18.65 12.14 6.25
N THR A 398 -17.54 11.54 5.84
CA THR A 398 -17.49 10.69 4.65
C THR A 398 -18.18 9.36 4.87
N ASP A 399 -18.05 8.75 6.03
CA ASP A 399 -18.69 7.46 6.34
C ASP A 399 -20.23 7.61 6.34
N LEU A 400 -20.74 8.69 6.93
CA LEU A 400 -22.18 8.98 6.90
C LEU A 400 -22.69 9.18 5.47
N ILE A 401 -21.98 9.98 4.66
CA ILE A 401 -22.36 10.22 3.26
C ILE A 401 -22.27 8.92 2.45
N TYR A 402 -21.22 8.12 2.65
CA TYR A 402 -21.07 6.82 2.00
C TYR A 402 -22.28 5.91 2.24
N ASP A 403 -22.73 5.80 3.49
CA ASP A 403 -23.88 4.95 3.83
C ASP A 403 -25.19 5.47 3.20
N VAL A 404 -25.37 6.81 3.13
CA VAL A 404 -26.50 7.43 2.44
C VAL A 404 -26.46 7.16 0.94
N LEU A 405 -25.33 7.39 0.28
CA LEU A 405 -25.18 7.16 -1.17
C LEU A 405 -25.35 5.69 -1.52
N ARG A 406 -24.70 4.80 -0.78
CA ARG A 406 -24.83 3.35 -0.99
C ARG A 406 -26.29 2.87 -0.92
N LYS A 407 -27.08 3.48 -0.03
CA LYS A 407 -28.48 3.09 0.18
C LYS A 407 -29.45 3.72 -0.84
N TYR A 408 -29.24 4.97 -1.23
CA TYR A 408 -30.22 5.74 -2.00
C TYR A 408 -29.75 6.08 -3.42
N GLU A 409 -28.46 5.96 -3.72
CA GLU A 409 -27.88 6.24 -5.03
C GLU A 409 -26.61 5.38 -5.23
N PRO A 410 -26.77 4.02 -5.33
CA PRO A 410 -25.65 3.09 -5.39
C PRO A 410 -24.78 3.28 -6.65
N ASP A 411 -25.31 3.87 -7.71
CA ASP A 411 -24.66 4.23 -8.98
C ASP A 411 -24.04 5.66 -8.96
N HIS A 412 -23.93 6.28 -7.80
CA HIS A 412 -23.33 7.60 -7.66
C HIS A 412 -21.88 7.62 -8.16
N VAL A 413 -21.48 8.66 -8.91
CA VAL A 413 -20.15 8.78 -9.54
C VAL A 413 -18.98 8.60 -8.57
N LEU A 414 -19.10 9.03 -7.32
CA LEU A 414 -18.05 8.84 -6.31
C LEU A 414 -18.03 7.41 -5.73
N ILE A 415 -19.15 6.71 -5.73
CA ILE A 415 -19.15 5.26 -5.40
C ILE A 415 -18.41 4.50 -6.50
N GLU A 416 -18.69 4.82 -7.76
CA GLU A 416 -17.98 4.22 -8.91
C GLU A 416 -16.48 4.55 -8.88
N ALA A 417 -16.10 5.81 -8.66
CA ALA A 417 -14.71 6.23 -8.50
C ALA A 417 -14.01 5.50 -7.35
N ALA A 418 -14.68 5.35 -6.21
CA ALA A 418 -14.15 4.61 -5.05
C ALA A 418 -13.94 3.13 -5.37
N TRP A 419 -14.83 2.52 -6.15
CA TRP A 419 -14.65 1.15 -6.65
C TRP A 419 -13.49 1.05 -7.62
N ALA A 420 -13.32 2.00 -8.55
CA ALA A 420 -12.20 2.04 -9.47
C ALA A 420 -10.86 2.17 -8.72
N ASP A 421 -10.78 3.05 -7.73
CA ASP A 421 -9.61 3.21 -6.86
C ASP A 421 -9.34 1.98 -5.98
N ALA A 422 -10.38 1.42 -5.38
CA ALA A 422 -10.26 0.20 -4.61
C ALA A 422 -9.74 -0.94 -5.50
N ARG A 423 -10.31 -1.14 -6.69
CA ARG A 423 -9.83 -2.12 -7.67
C ARG A 423 -8.38 -1.86 -8.06
N THR A 424 -7.96 -0.61 -8.19
CA THR A 424 -6.57 -0.25 -8.50
C THR A 424 -5.61 -0.59 -7.36
N ARG A 425 -6.02 -0.36 -6.12
CA ARG A 425 -5.28 -0.81 -4.92
C ARG A 425 -5.38 -2.32 -4.72
N MET A 426 -6.39 -2.93 -5.32
CA MET A 426 -6.63 -4.36 -5.44
C MET A 426 -6.23 -4.88 -6.83
N THR A 427 -5.41 -4.16 -7.60
CA THR A 427 -4.96 -4.51 -8.98
C THR A 427 -4.28 -5.85 -9.03
N ASP A 428 -3.99 -6.34 -7.90
CA ASP A 428 -3.49 -7.66 -7.71
C ASP A 428 -4.60 -8.72 -7.65
N VAL A 429 -5.89 -8.35 -7.85
CA VAL A 429 -6.98 -9.35 -7.99
C VAL A 429 -6.82 -10.12 -9.29
N GLY A 430 -6.49 -9.46 -10.38
CA GLY A 430 -6.13 -10.14 -11.63
C GLY A 430 -4.95 -11.06 -11.41
N ARG A 431 -3.88 -10.55 -10.80
CA ARG A 431 -2.70 -11.35 -10.43
C ARG A 431 -3.04 -12.47 -9.46
N LEU A 432 -3.92 -12.21 -8.49
CA LEU A 432 -4.38 -13.23 -7.56
C LEU A 432 -5.17 -14.32 -8.28
N GLY A 433 -6.06 -13.95 -9.20
CA GLY A 433 -6.79 -14.90 -10.06
C GLY A 433 -5.82 -15.75 -10.88
N ASP A 434 -4.91 -15.12 -11.62
CA ASP A 434 -3.86 -15.78 -12.39
C ASP A 434 -2.97 -16.68 -11.52
N LEU A 435 -2.68 -16.28 -10.28
CA LEU A 435 -1.92 -17.10 -9.34
C LEU A 435 -2.71 -18.34 -8.91
N LEU A 436 -3.98 -18.19 -8.59
CA LEU A 436 -4.82 -19.31 -8.14
C LEU A 436 -5.07 -20.29 -9.30
N ASP A 437 -5.30 -19.81 -10.51
CA ASP A 437 -5.44 -20.64 -11.70
C ASP A 437 -4.16 -21.44 -11.97
N ARG A 438 -2.98 -20.78 -11.88
CA ARG A 438 -1.69 -21.47 -12.02
C ARG A 438 -1.41 -22.46 -10.91
N SER A 439 -1.83 -22.15 -9.68
CA SER A 439 -1.57 -23.02 -8.52
C SER A 439 -2.27 -24.37 -8.64
N ALA A 440 -3.36 -24.44 -9.38
CA ALA A 440 -4.07 -25.70 -9.63
C ALA A 440 -3.20 -26.74 -10.36
N GLU A 441 -2.30 -26.27 -11.24
CA GLU A 441 -1.46 -27.14 -12.08
C GLU A 441 0.02 -27.19 -11.67
N GLN A 442 0.51 -26.10 -11.03
CA GLN A 442 1.95 -25.89 -10.81
C GLN A 442 2.31 -25.69 -9.34
N LEU A 443 1.49 -26.20 -8.43
CA LEU A 443 1.77 -26.19 -6.99
C LEU A 443 2.87 -27.20 -6.65
N VAL A 444 3.90 -26.74 -5.97
CA VAL A 444 4.96 -27.56 -5.38
C VAL A 444 4.92 -27.39 -3.87
N HIS A 445 4.65 -28.45 -3.12
CA HIS A 445 4.63 -28.43 -1.66
C HIS A 445 5.81 -29.21 -1.10
N VAL A 446 6.57 -28.58 -0.21
CA VAL A 446 7.72 -29.15 0.48
C VAL A 446 7.51 -29.04 1.99
N GLU A 447 7.55 -30.18 2.66
CA GLU A 447 7.54 -30.23 4.12
C GLU A 447 8.98 -30.24 4.63
N LEU A 448 9.30 -29.32 5.53
CA LEU A 448 10.62 -29.13 6.10
C LEU A 448 10.59 -29.34 7.62
N ASP A 449 11.71 -29.72 8.19
CA ASP A 449 11.90 -29.87 9.63
C ASP A 449 12.07 -28.52 10.36
N ARG A 450 12.47 -27.48 9.63
CA ARG A 450 12.72 -26.12 10.13
C ARG A 450 12.66 -25.07 9.00
N VAL A 451 12.79 -23.81 9.36
CA VAL A 451 12.79 -22.69 8.43
C VAL A 451 13.85 -22.83 7.33
N SER A 452 13.48 -22.49 6.10
CA SER A 452 14.40 -22.43 4.95
C SER A 452 15.08 -21.06 4.83
N PRO A 453 16.23 -20.95 4.13
CA PRO A 453 16.87 -19.66 3.89
C PRO A 453 15.98 -18.61 3.21
N LEU A 454 15.18 -19.00 2.22
CA LEU A 454 14.24 -18.07 1.54
C LEU A 454 13.07 -17.64 2.43
N ALA A 455 12.69 -18.42 3.43
CA ALA A 455 11.60 -18.07 4.35
C ALA A 455 12.01 -17.04 5.40
N VAL A 456 13.30 -16.94 5.75
CA VAL A 456 13.79 -16.06 6.83
C VAL A 456 13.30 -14.60 6.68
N PRO A 457 13.37 -13.94 5.51
CA PRO A 457 12.96 -12.55 5.39
C PRO A 457 11.51 -12.29 5.76
N VAL A 458 10.59 -13.20 5.40
CA VAL A 458 9.16 -13.04 5.75
C VAL A 458 8.89 -13.46 7.18
N MET A 459 9.63 -14.44 7.72
CA MET A 459 9.50 -14.88 9.12
C MET A 459 9.91 -13.78 10.11
N VAL A 460 11.01 -13.06 9.84
CA VAL A 460 11.47 -11.92 10.67
C VAL A 460 10.41 -10.83 10.77
N MET A 461 9.57 -10.66 9.75
CA MET A 461 8.47 -9.68 9.79
C MET A 461 7.40 -10.06 10.83
N ILE A 462 7.21 -11.35 11.14
CA ILE A 462 6.24 -11.81 12.15
C ILE A 462 6.60 -11.26 13.53
N GLY A 463 7.88 -11.31 13.90
CA GLY A 463 8.38 -10.74 15.17
C GLY A 463 8.10 -9.24 15.27
N ARG A 464 8.24 -8.50 14.18
CA ARG A 464 7.97 -7.05 14.13
C ARG A 464 6.50 -6.69 14.31
N GLU A 465 5.58 -7.54 13.83
CA GLU A 465 4.13 -7.30 13.99
C GLU A 465 3.58 -7.79 15.35
N ALA A 466 4.25 -8.77 15.95
CA ALA A 466 3.79 -9.41 17.20
C ALA A 466 4.26 -8.70 18.48
N THR A 467 5.19 -7.75 18.40
CA THR A 467 5.79 -7.14 19.61
C THR A 467 5.32 -5.69 19.80
N PRO A 468 4.38 -5.42 20.74
CA PRO A 468 3.92 -4.05 20.99
C PRO A 468 4.85 -3.18 21.84
N GLN A 469 6.02 -3.64 22.28
CA GLN A 469 6.80 -2.96 23.33
C GLN A 469 8.32 -3.03 23.14
N GLY A 470 8.88 -1.94 23.08
CA GLY A 470 10.12 -1.18 23.22
C GLY A 470 11.44 -1.81 23.68
N THR A 471 11.65 -3.11 23.62
CA THR A 471 12.99 -3.77 23.68
C THR A 471 13.31 -4.46 22.34
N VAL A 472 12.73 -3.94 21.29
CA VAL A 472 12.47 -4.68 20.03
C VAL A 472 13.73 -4.90 19.19
N ASP A 473 14.74 -4.03 19.24
CA ASP A 473 15.86 -4.14 18.31
C ASP A 473 16.81 -5.30 18.64
N ASP A 474 17.13 -5.52 19.91
CA ASP A 474 18.08 -6.58 20.28
C ASP A 474 17.43 -7.98 20.27
N GLU A 475 16.19 -8.13 20.75
CA GLU A 475 15.48 -9.41 20.71
C GLU A 475 15.10 -9.83 19.29
N LEU A 476 14.67 -8.87 18.44
CA LEU A 476 14.38 -9.13 17.03
C LEU A 476 15.64 -9.44 16.23
N LEU A 477 16.75 -8.79 16.51
CA LEU A 477 18.04 -9.11 15.91
C LEU A 477 18.49 -10.51 16.32
N LEU A 478 18.37 -10.86 17.58
CA LEU A 478 18.69 -12.21 18.09
C LEU A 478 17.76 -13.27 17.47
N GLU A 479 16.48 -12.98 17.32
CA GLU A 479 15.54 -13.90 16.67
C GLU A 479 15.86 -14.03 15.18
N ALA A 480 16.15 -12.92 14.48
CA ALA A 480 16.57 -12.93 13.09
C ALA A 480 17.88 -13.69 12.88
N GLU A 481 18.87 -13.49 13.75
CA GLU A 481 20.14 -14.23 13.74
C GLU A 481 19.93 -15.72 14.06
N SER A 482 19.06 -16.04 15.01
CA SER A 482 18.68 -17.41 15.36
C SER A 482 17.98 -18.12 14.21
N LEU A 483 17.03 -17.44 13.55
CA LEU A 483 16.34 -17.96 12.37
C LEU A 483 17.30 -18.16 11.20
N ALA A 484 18.15 -17.17 10.92
CA ALA A 484 19.16 -17.26 9.86
C ALA A 484 20.16 -18.38 10.16
N GLY A 485 20.64 -18.46 11.39
CA GLY A 485 21.55 -19.53 11.83
C GLY A 485 20.93 -20.93 11.74
N SER A 486 19.65 -21.06 12.11
CA SER A 486 18.90 -22.31 11.95
C SER A 486 18.71 -22.69 10.49
N ALA A 487 18.36 -21.71 9.65
CA ALA A 487 18.16 -21.91 8.21
C ALA A 487 19.44 -22.34 7.49
N MET A 488 20.58 -21.78 7.90
CA MET A 488 21.90 -22.05 7.26
C MET A 488 22.64 -23.26 7.84
N ARG A 489 22.15 -23.92 8.90
CA ARG A 489 22.79 -25.13 9.43
C ARG A 489 22.73 -26.27 8.42
N VAL A 490 23.88 -26.77 8.07
CA VAL A 490 24.06 -28.05 7.37
C VAL A 490 24.29 -29.11 8.47
N ASP A 491 23.41 -30.10 8.58
CA ASP A 491 23.60 -31.17 9.56
C ASP A 491 24.70 -32.12 9.04
N ASP A 492 25.76 -32.27 9.81
CA ASP A 492 26.93 -33.15 9.47
C ASP A 492 26.54 -34.60 9.20
N SER A 493 25.31 -35.01 9.53
CA SER A 493 24.82 -36.38 9.30
C SER A 493 24.47 -36.69 7.85
N LEU A 494 24.44 -35.69 6.95
CA LEU A 494 24.10 -35.84 5.53
C LEU A 494 25.28 -35.50 4.59
N ALA A 495 26.44 -35.18 5.13
CA ALA A 495 27.67 -34.91 4.36
C ALA A 495 28.46 -36.16 3.96
N GLY A 496 27.88 -37.33 4.12
CA GLY A 496 28.47 -38.60 3.78
C GLY A 496 27.55 -39.46 2.94
N ASP A 497 27.62 -39.22 1.63
CA ASP A 497 27.51 -40.26 0.58
C ASP A 497 28.07 -39.71 -0.73
#